data_6152a264b96bf17db5f74110644e061e
#
_entry.id   6152a264b96bf17db5f74110644e061e
#
_cell.length_a   1.000
_cell.length_b   1.000
_cell.length_c   1.000
_cell.angle_alpha   90.00
_cell.angle_beta   90.00
_cell.angle_gamma   90.00
#
_symmetry.space_group_name_H-M   'P 1'
#
loop_
_entity.id
_entity.type
_entity.pdbx_description
1 polymer ?
#
loop_
_entity_poly.entity_id
_entity_poly.type
_entity_poly.pdbx_seq_one_letter_code
_entity_poly.pdbx_strand_id
1 'polypeptide(L)'
;MKNPKFRSCTLPALIAFSILISSSCSLQYDTVVHAENFIPEFEFTSAQFTRYEKYRKAFRLEAEKLEQYKSDGEAFAETVSFYTWDSDKLDTEGGCHYLSINTRDSIYSLFSDILIKNYSQNLEVKAQNLRWNGNTEQLTSGIGETVYIRHNGLSLEGSGFSASGISRSYTFDYDVEGVYDDSDDSTEGDSQGGKQ
;
A
#
# COMPACT_ATOMS: atom_id res chain seq x y z
N MET A 1 3.33 -40.81 -84.93
CA MET A 1 2.62 -40.14 -83.83
C MET A 1 3.53 -40.19 -82.57
N LYS A 2 4.17 -39.07 -82.19
CA LYS A 2 5.10 -38.95 -81.10
C LYS A 2 4.40 -38.25 -79.92
N ASN A 3 4.29 -38.97 -78.80
CA ASN A 3 3.78 -38.39 -77.55
C ASN A 3 4.85 -37.53 -76.89
N PRO A 4 4.57 -36.30 -76.46
CA PRO A 4 5.49 -35.55 -75.60
C PRO A 4 5.39 -35.98 -74.18
N LYS A 5 6.52 -36.38 -73.59
CA LYS A 5 6.65 -36.62 -72.15
C LYS A 5 6.62 -35.29 -71.40
N PHE A 6 5.54 -35.03 -70.68
CA PHE A 6 5.44 -33.93 -69.72
C PHE A 6 6.31 -34.29 -68.51
N ARG A 7 7.49 -33.69 -68.38
CA ARG A 7 8.36 -33.82 -67.23
C ARG A 7 7.80 -33.02 -66.09
N SER A 8 7.35 -33.73 -65.07
CA SER A 8 6.92 -33.19 -63.77
C SER A 8 8.09 -32.49 -63.09
N CYS A 9 8.23 -31.18 -63.33
CA CYS A 9 9.25 -30.34 -62.67
C CYS A 9 8.64 -29.30 -61.71
N THR A 10 7.34 -29.43 -61.39
CA THR A 10 6.62 -28.47 -60.59
C THR A 10 6.61 -28.76 -59.09
N LEU A 11 6.90 -30.04 -58.73
CA LEU A 11 6.86 -30.46 -57.31
C LEU A 11 8.00 -29.85 -56.44
N PRO A 12 9.28 -29.82 -56.92
CA PRO A 12 10.36 -29.24 -56.12
C PRO A 12 10.29 -27.71 -55.97
N ALA A 13 9.69 -27.02 -56.93
CA ALA A 13 9.52 -25.57 -56.88
C ALA A 13 8.47 -25.14 -55.85
N LEU A 14 7.42 -25.91 -55.64
CA LEU A 14 6.37 -25.66 -54.63
C LEU A 14 6.88 -25.93 -53.19
N ILE A 15 7.75 -26.92 -52.99
CA ILE A 15 8.37 -27.20 -51.69
C ILE A 15 9.38 -26.09 -51.31
N ALA A 16 10.17 -25.62 -52.25
CA ALA A 16 11.13 -24.54 -52.02
C ALA A 16 10.42 -23.19 -51.68
N PHE A 17 9.24 -22.92 -52.25
CA PHE A 17 8.46 -21.74 -51.94
C PHE A 17 7.80 -21.80 -50.54
N SER A 18 7.39 -23.00 -50.08
CA SER A 18 6.84 -23.22 -48.71
C SER A 18 7.84 -22.95 -47.61
N ILE A 19 9.13 -23.21 -47.83
CA ILE A 19 10.18 -23.01 -46.81
C ILE A 19 10.55 -21.53 -46.62
N LEU A 20 10.32 -20.70 -47.64
CA LEU A 20 10.59 -19.27 -47.57
C LEU A 20 9.54 -18.46 -46.77
N ILE A 21 8.36 -19.02 -46.51
CA ILE A 21 7.29 -18.34 -45.79
C ILE A 21 7.39 -18.58 -44.27
N SER A 22 8.14 -19.61 -43.81
CA SER A 22 8.28 -19.94 -42.38
C SER A 22 9.37 -19.16 -41.63
N SER A 23 10.14 -18.30 -42.30
CA SER A 23 11.09 -17.38 -41.67
C SER A 23 10.49 -16.01 -41.37
N SER A 24 9.19 -15.94 -41.06
CA SER A 24 8.66 -14.79 -40.36
C SER A 24 9.19 -14.81 -38.91
N CYS A 25 10.42 -14.36 -38.72
CA CYS A 25 10.85 -13.87 -37.42
C CYS A 25 9.86 -12.76 -37.03
N SER A 26 8.93 -13.06 -36.14
CA SER A 26 8.29 -12.04 -35.38
C SER A 26 9.42 -11.35 -34.59
N LEU A 27 9.83 -10.17 -35.04
CA LEU A 27 10.52 -9.21 -34.20
C LEU A 27 9.57 -8.94 -33.04
N GLN A 28 9.67 -9.75 -32.01
CA GLN A 28 9.19 -9.41 -30.71
C GLN A 28 10.04 -8.20 -30.32
N TYR A 29 9.50 -7.01 -30.53
CA TYR A 29 9.99 -5.84 -29.85
C TYR A 29 9.76 -6.17 -28.37
N ASP A 30 10.78 -6.70 -27.72
CA ASP A 30 10.88 -6.57 -26.27
C ASP A 30 10.55 -5.11 -26.02
N THR A 31 9.50 -4.90 -25.25
CA THR A 31 9.24 -3.58 -24.71
C THR A 31 10.56 -3.15 -24.10
N VAL A 32 11.23 -2.23 -24.77
CA VAL A 32 12.43 -1.61 -24.24
C VAL A 32 11.94 -1.02 -22.94
N VAL A 33 12.26 -1.69 -21.83
CA VAL A 33 12.04 -1.15 -20.52
C VAL A 33 12.91 0.10 -20.52
N HIS A 34 12.29 1.24 -20.76
CA HIS A 34 12.99 2.50 -20.79
C HIS A 34 13.60 2.64 -19.41
N ALA A 35 14.92 2.63 -19.33
CA ALA A 35 15.67 2.87 -18.09
C ALA A 35 15.24 4.20 -17.44
N GLU A 36 14.65 5.10 -18.21
CA GLU A 36 14.02 6.35 -17.75
C GLU A 36 12.92 6.14 -16.71
N ASN A 37 12.24 4.98 -16.68
CA ASN A 37 11.21 4.68 -15.69
C ASN A 37 11.77 4.34 -14.30
N PHE A 38 13.09 4.11 -14.19
CA PHE A 38 13.77 3.83 -12.93
C PHE A 38 14.46 5.05 -12.35
N ILE A 39 14.45 6.18 -13.06
CA ILE A 39 15.03 7.44 -12.58
C ILE A 39 13.89 8.31 -12.08
N PRO A 40 13.93 8.76 -10.82
CA PRO A 40 12.92 9.68 -10.32
C PRO A 40 12.96 11.01 -11.10
N GLU A 41 11.79 11.55 -11.41
CA GLU A 41 11.66 12.89 -12.01
C GLU A 41 12.01 13.97 -10.97
N PHE A 42 11.63 13.74 -9.72
CA PHE A 42 11.96 14.60 -8.59
C PHE A 42 12.42 13.76 -7.40
N GLU A 43 13.43 14.25 -6.72
CA GLU A 43 13.90 13.74 -5.43
C GLU A 43 13.91 14.89 -4.43
N PHE A 44 13.31 14.66 -3.27
CA PHE A 44 13.28 15.61 -2.16
C PHE A 44 13.91 14.96 -0.92
N THR A 45 14.78 15.68 -0.26
CA THR A 45 15.33 15.32 1.05
C THR A 45 14.67 16.16 2.13
N SER A 46 14.35 15.55 3.28
CA SER A 46 13.61 16.20 4.37
C SER A 46 12.31 16.85 3.90
N ALA A 47 11.54 16.07 3.14
CA ALA A 47 10.29 16.53 2.54
C ALA A 47 9.21 16.72 3.61
N GLN A 48 8.45 17.81 3.49
CA GLN A 48 7.26 18.04 4.32
C GLN A 48 6.14 18.57 3.45
N PHE A 49 5.01 17.87 3.46
CA PHE A 49 3.79 18.25 2.75
C PHE A 49 2.67 18.49 3.76
N THR A 50 1.97 19.60 3.61
CA THR A 50 0.81 19.91 4.45
C THR A 50 -0.38 20.25 3.56
N ARG A 51 -1.49 19.53 3.76
CA ARG A 51 -2.77 19.81 3.09
C ARG A 51 -3.69 20.57 4.05
N TYR A 52 -4.28 21.62 3.53
CA TYR A 52 -5.29 22.43 4.23
C TYR A 52 -6.64 22.21 3.59
N GLU A 53 -7.69 22.05 4.40
CA GLU A 53 -9.08 22.00 3.99
C GLU A 53 -9.85 23.08 4.74
N LYS A 54 -10.58 23.93 4.01
CA LYS A 54 -11.35 25.05 4.58
C LYS A 54 -10.51 25.91 5.56
N TYR A 55 -9.25 26.20 5.16
CA TYR A 55 -8.27 26.99 5.93
C TYR A 55 -7.75 26.31 7.21
N ARG A 56 -8.07 25.05 7.45
CA ARG A 56 -7.57 24.26 8.58
C ARG A 56 -6.60 23.19 8.08
N LYS A 57 -5.62 22.87 8.91
CA LYS A 57 -4.71 21.77 8.65
C LYS A 57 -5.49 20.48 8.70
N ALA A 58 -5.44 19.68 7.62
CA ALA A 58 -6.12 18.40 7.53
C ALA A 58 -5.15 17.21 7.57
N PHE A 59 -4.00 17.35 6.90
CA PHE A 59 -3.03 16.27 6.77
C PHE A 59 -1.62 16.84 6.65
N ARG A 60 -0.64 16.13 7.21
CA ARG A 60 0.79 16.38 7.01
C ARG A 60 1.53 15.07 6.82
N LEU A 61 2.44 15.04 5.85
CA LEU A 61 3.40 13.99 5.59
C LEU A 61 4.80 14.57 5.75
N GLU A 62 5.65 13.88 6.46
CA GLU A 62 7.08 14.15 6.59
C GLU A 62 7.84 12.91 6.12
N ALA A 63 8.92 13.09 5.37
CA ALA A 63 9.76 12.01 4.90
C ALA A 63 11.23 12.46 4.86
N GLU A 64 12.14 11.58 5.22
CA GLU A 64 13.58 11.84 5.07
C GLU A 64 13.95 11.93 3.59
N LYS A 65 13.39 11.06 2.77
CA LYS A 65 13.53 11.04 1.32
C LYS A 65 12.18 10.81 0.66
N LEU A 66 11.89 11.53 -0.44
CA LEU A 66 10.74 11.30 -1.30
C LEU A 66 11.19 11.34 -2.76
N GLU A 67 10.85 10.29 -3.50
CA GLU A 67 11.08 10.15 -4.94
C GLU A 67 9.75 10.12 -5.67
N GLN A 68 9.62 10.91 -6.72
CA GLN A 68 8.47 10.92 -7.60
C GLN A 68 8.88 10.46 -8.99
N TYR A 69 8.15 9.51 -9.54
CA TYR A 69 8.39 8.94 -10.86
C TYR A 69 7.39 9.47 -11.87
N LYS A 70 7.84 9.59 -13.12
CA LYS A 70 7.05 10.13 -14.24
C LYS A 70 5.89 9.20 -14.63
N SER A 71 6.08 7.89 -14.46
CA SER A 71 5.07 6.90 -14.78
C SER A 71 4.02 6.83 -13.67
N ASP A 72 2.76 6.98 -14.07
CA ASP A 72 1.57 6.60 -13.31
C ASP A 72 1.30 7.30 -11.96
N GLY A 73 1.98 8.40 -11.68
CA GLY A 73 1.77 9.13 -10.41
C GLY A 73 2.28 8.36 -9.20
N GLU A 74 3.31 7.53 -9.41
CA GLU A 74 3.96 6.79 -8.35
C GLU A 74 5.00 7.64 -7.64
N ALA A 75 5.04 7.52 -6.32
CA ALA A 75 6.07 8.09 -5.47
C ALA A 75 6.45 7.10 -4.37
N PHE A 76 7.70 7.17 -3.93
CA PHE A 76 8.24 6.38 -2.84
C PHE A 76 8.85 7.30 -1.79
N ALA A 77 8.60 7.00 -0.53
CA ALA A 77 9.15 7.76 0.57
C ALA A 77 9.81 6.86 1.61
N GLU A 78 10.86 7.36 2.25
CA GLU A 78 11.62 6.68 3.29
C GLU A 78 11.52 7.46 4.60
N THR A 79 11.47 6.73 5.73
CA THR A 79 11.39 7.26 7.09
C THR A 79 10.23 8.26 7.22
N VAL A 80 9.03 7.71 7.11
CA VAL A 80 7.81 8.50 6.94
C VAL A 80 7.10 8.69 8.27
N SER A 81 6.64 9.92 8.52
CA SER A 81 5.66 10.25 9.54
C SER A 81 4.48 10.97 8.92
N PHE A 82 3.28 10.67 9.37
CA PHE A 82 2.08 11.33 8.90
C PHE A 82 1.14 11.69 10.06
N TYR A 83 0.37 12.74 9.84
CA TYR A 83 -0.52 13.31 10.84
C TYR A 83 -1.83 13.75 10.19
N THR A 84 -2.94 13.51 10.87
CA THR A 84 -4.25 14.04 10.48
C THR A 84 -4.84 14.87 11.61
N TRP A 85 -5.66 15.84 11.25
CA TRP A 85 -6.36 16.69 12.21
C TRP A 85 -7.86 16.68 11.93
N ASP A 86 -8.64 16.59 12.99
CA ASP A 86 -10.06 16.88 13.00
C ASP A 86 -10.30 18.11 13.86
N SER A 87 -10.92 19.16 13.27
CA SER A 87 -11.29 20.39 13.97
C SER A 87 -10.14 21.02 14.77
N ASP A 88 -8.95 21.10 14.14
CA ASP A 88 -7.67 21.61 14.69
C ASP A 88 -7.04 20.76 15.82
N LYS A 89 -7.63 19.61 16.15
CA LYS A 89 -7.02 18.62 17.06
C LYS A 89 -6.34 17.54 16.28
N LEU A 90 -5.17 17.09 16.75
CA LEU A 90 -4.50 15.91 16.21
C LEU A 90 -5.43 14.71 16.43
N ASP A 91 -5.85 14.08 15.34
CA ASP A 91 -6.72 12.90 15.35
C ASP A 91 -5.93 11.62 15.19
N THR A 92 -5.04 11.58 14.19
CA THR A 92 -4.21 10.40 13.93
C THR A 92 -2.76 10.81 13.71
N GLU A 93 -1.84 10.05 14.26
CA GLU A 93 -0.43 10.07 13.90
C GLU A 93 0.03 8.67 13.50
N GLY A 94 1.00 8.59 12.63
CA GLY A 94 1.60 7.31 12.27
C GLY A 94 2.92 7.47 11.57
N GLY A 95 3.58 6.33 11.37
CA GLY A 95 4.85 6.27 10.66
C GLY A 95 5.12 4.88 10.12
N CYS A 96 6.08 4.82 9.21
CA CYS A 96 6.62 3.59 8.62
C CYS A 96 8.02 3.87 8.06
N HIS A 97 8.76 2.81 7.79
CA HIS A 97 10.08 2.98 7.18
C HIS A 97 9.98 3.30 5.69
N TYR A 98 9.08 2.62 4.97
CA TYR A 98 8.84 2.87 3.53
C TYR A 98 7.36 3.09 3.24
N LEU A 99 7.07 4.01 2.33
CA LEU A 99 5.74 4.30 1.83
C LEU A 99 5.77 4.35 0.31
N SER A 100 4.93 3.52 -0.33
CA SER A 100 4.62 3.63 -1.75
C SER A 100 3.29 4.36 -1.92
N ILE A 101 3.26 5.32 -2.81
CA ILE A 101 2.11 6.17 -3.10
C ILE A 101 1.74 6.00 -4.57
N ASN A 102 0.51 5.58 -4.86
CA ASN A 102 -0.09 5.64 -6.17
C ASN A 102 -1.24 6.64 -6.14
N THR A 103 -0.99 7.83 -6.66
CA THR A 103 -1.97 8.94 -6.62
C THR A 103 -3.12 8.73 -7.58
N ARG A 104 -2.93 7.98 -8.69
CA ARG A 104 -3.98 7.67 -9.66
C ARG A 104 -5.07 6.82 -9.03
N ASP A 105 -4.68 5.78 -8.31
CA ASP A 105 -5.59 4.82 -7.70
C ASP A 105 -5.91 5.15 -6.25
N SER A 106 -5.29 6.20 -5.69
CA SER A 106 -5.39 6.58 -4.28
C SER A 106 -5.00 5.43 -3.33
N ILE A 107 -3.96 4.68 -3.70
CA ILE A 107 -3.42 3.57 -2.93
C ILE A 107 -2.13 4.00 -2.24
N TYR A 108 -2.05 3.69 -0.96
CA TYR A 108 -0.88 3.96 -0.12
C TYR A 108 -0.47 2.64 0.54
N SER A 109 0.75 2.17 0.26
CA SER A 109 1.28 0.94 0.85
C SER A 109 2.41 1.28 1.79
N LEU A 110 2.22 0.91 3.06
CA LEU A 110 3.15 1.16 4.16
C LEU A 110 3.91 -0.13 4.44
N PHE A 111 5.22 -0.01 4.68
CA PHE A 111 6.10 -1.14 4.93
C PHE A 111 7.06 -0.85 6.07
N SER A 112 7.32 -1.86 6.87
CA SER A 112 8.27 -1.94 7.96
C SER A 112 8.02 -0.95 9.10
N ASP A 113 7.94 -1.50 10.31
CA ASP A 113 7.82 -0.75 11.57
C ASP A 113 6.64 0.23 11.59
N ILE A 114 5.52 -0.22 11.04
CA ILE A 114 4.31 0.61 10.98
C ILE A 114 3.75 0.76 12.38
N LEU A 115 3.52 2.01 12.78
CA LEU A 115 2.78 2.40 13.96
C LEU A 115 1.75 3.46 13.58
N ILE A 116 0.49 3.22 13.90
CA ILE A 116 -0.61 4.19 13.70
C ILE A 116 -1.34 4.34 15.03
N LYS A 117 -1.55 5.57 15.47
CA LYS A 117 -2.34 5.91 16.65
C LYS A 117 -3.47 6.84 16.27
N ASN A 118 -4.68 6.42 16.54
CA ASN A 118 -5.86 7.27 16.43
C ASN A 118 -6.32 7.67 17.83
N TYR A 119 -6.24 8.95 18.12
CA TYR A 119 -6.52 9.50 19.45
C TYR A 119 -8.00 9.57 19.77
N SER A 120 -8.84 9.86 18.74
CA SER A 120 -10.28 9.95 18.94
C SER A 120 -10.92 8.60 19.24
N GLN A 121 -10.31 7.52 18.79
CA GLN A 121 -10.79 6.15 19.01
C GLN A 121 -9.98 5.41 20.08
N ASN A 122 -8.93 6.01 20.64
CA ASN A 122 -7.96 5.34 21.53
C ASN A 122 -7.45 4.02 20.93
N LEU A 123 -7.08 4.07 19.64
CA LEU A 123 -6.68 2.90 18.85
C LEU A 123 -5.22 3.02 18.47
N GLU A 124 -4.44 1.97 18.72
CA GLU A 124 -3.06 1.81 18.23
C GLU A 124 -2.99 0.56 17.35
N VAL A 125 -2.37 0.69 16.18
CA VAL A 125 -2.15 -0.39 15.22
C VAL A 125 -0.66 -0.51 14.93
N LYS A 126 -0.11 -1.74 15.04
CA LYS A 126 1.26 -2.09 14.66
C LYS A 126 1.25 -3.19 13.63
N ALA A 127 2.08 -3.05 12.59
CA ALA A 127 2.17 -4.03 11.51
C ALA A 127 3.51 -3.90 10.77
N GLN A 128 3.79 -4.87 9.88
CA GLN A 128 4.91 -4.79 8.95
C GLN A 128 4.47 -4.34 7.56
N ASN A 129 3.24 -4.66 7.15
CA ASN A 129 2.70 -4.28 5.84
C ASN A 129 1.23 -3.90 5.99
N LEU A 130 0.88 -2.69 5.56
CA LEU A 130 -0.50 -2.22 5.47
C LEU A 130 -0.74 -1.51 4.15
N ARG A 131 -1.97 -1.58 3.67
CA ARG A 131 -2.42 -0.91 2.46
C ARG A 131 -3.67 -0.08 2.75
N TRP A 132 -3.58 1.22 2.55
CA TRP A 132 -4.71 2.13 2.59
C TRP A 132 -5.25 2.40 1.19
N ASN A 133 -6.54 2.24 1.02
CA ASN A 133 -7.25 2.64 -0.19
C ASN A 133 -8.09 3.89 0.12
N GLY A 134 -7.67 5.04 -0.41
CA GLY A 134 -8.33 6.32 -0.17
C GLY A 134 -9.72 6.43 -0.81
N ASN A 135 -10.03 5.64 -1.85
CA ASN A 135 -11.34 5.66 -2.49
C ASN A 135 -12.41 4.90 -1.69
N THR A 136 -12.02 3.84 -1.00
CA THR A 136 -12.91 3.00 -0.18
C THR A 136 -12.78 3.27 1.31
N GLU A 137 -11.81 4.09 1.71
CA GLU A 137 -11.44 4.35 3.10
C GLU A 137 -11.19 3.05 3.89
N GLN A 138 -10.46 2.13 3.27
CA GLN A 138 -10.12 0.84 3.86
C GLN A 138 -8.62 0.71 4.09
N LEU A 139 -8.26 0.24 5.29
CA LEU A 139 -6.91 -0.17 5.65
C LEU A 139 -6.89 -1.70 5.76
N THR A 140 -6.00 -2.35 5.04
CA THR A 140 -5.91 -3.82 5.00
C THR A 140 -4.48 -4.29 5.18
N SER A 141 -4.30 -5.47 5.78
CA SER A 141 -3.04 -6.22 5.72
C SER A 141 -3.10 -7.33 4.67
N GLY A 142 -1.96 -7.94 4.36
CA GLY A 142 -1.89 -9.19 3.62
C GLY A 142 -2.41 -10.38 4.45
N ILE A 143 -2.82 -11.45 3.76
CA ILE A 143 -3.10 -12.75 4.39
C ILE A 143 -1.77 -13.29 4.94
N GLY A 144 -1.74 -13.67 6.22
CA GLY A 144 -0.52 -14.17 6.89
C GLY A 144 0.37 -13.07 7.49
N GLU A 145 0.01 -11.80 7.30
CA GLU A 145 0.66 -10.67 7.99
C GLU A 145 0.02 -10.47 9.36
N THR A 146 0.80 -10.57 10.42
CA THR A 146 0.31 -10.32 11.78
C THR A 146 0.16 -8.83 12.03
N VAL A 147 -1.01 -8.43 12.52
CA VAL A 147 -1.32 -7.07 12.95
C VAL A 147 -1.65 -7.07 14.43
N TYR A 148 -1.07 -6.13 15.15
CA TYR A 148 -1.32 -5.92 16.58
C TYR A 148 -2.18 -4.67 16.75
N ILE A 149 -3.25 -4.81 17.53
CA ILE A 149 -4.16 -3.70 17.87
C ILE A 149 -4.22 -3.54 19.38
N ARG A 150 -4.19 -2.30 19.84
CA ARG A 150 -4.53 -1.92 21.18
C ARG A 150 -5.68 -0.93 21.15
N HIS A 151 -6.77 -1.25 21.87
CA HIS A 151 -7.97 -0.44 21.88
C HIS A 151 -8.67 -0.54 23.24
N ASN A 152 -8.72 0.57 23.98
CA ASN A 152 -9.43 0.64 25.30
C ASN A 152 -9.07 -0.50 26.27
N GLY A 153 -7.79 -0.76 26.48
CA GLY A 153 -7.32 -1.85 27.37
C GLY A 153 -7.35 -3.25 26.74
N LEU A 154 -7.97 -3.42 25.57
CA LEU A 154 -7.95 -4.66 24.81
C LEU A 154 -6.75 -4.67 23.87
N SER A 155 -5.91 -5.70 23.98
CA SER A 155 -4.84 -6.00 23.03
C SER A 155 -5.23 -7.21 22.21
N LEU A 156 -5.15 -7.06 20.89
CA LEU A 156 -5.46 -8.11 19.90
C LEU A 156 -4.30 -8.30 18.97
N GLU A 157 -4.07 -9.53 18.54
CA GLU A 157 -3.25 -9.85 17.38
C GLU A 157 -3.97 -10.82 16.48
N GLY A 158 -3.68 -10.75 15.18
CA GLY A 158 -4.29 -11.64 14.20
C GLY A 158 -3.80 -11.34 12.80
N SER A 159 -4.28 -12.11 11.83
CA SER A 159 -3.97 -11.93 10.41
C SER A 159 -5.22 -11.69 9.57
N GLY A 160 -5.03 -11.19 8.32
CA GLY A 160 -6.16 -10.79 7.47
C GLY A 160 -6.90 -9.57 8.04
N PHE A 161 -6.15 -8.62 8.57
CA PHE A 161 -6.72 -7.39 9.14
C PHE A 161 -7.37 -6.52 8.09
N SER A 162 -8.55 -6.01 8.42
CA SER A 162 -9.27 -4.98 7.66
C SER A 162 -9.94 -3.98 8.59
N ALA A 163 -9.73 -2.70 8.34
CA ALA A 163 -10.40 -1.60 9.05
C ALA A 163 -11.07 -0.66 8.04
N SER A 164 -12.22 -0.12 8.42
CA SER A 164 -12.98 0.82 7.62
C SER A 164 -13.08 2.17 8.32
N GLY A 165 -12.64 3.24 7.64
CA GLY A 165 -12.79 4.61 8.08
C GLY A 165 -14.26 5.04 8.14
N ILE A 166 -15.09 4.55 7.22
CA ILE A 166 -16.51 4.87 7.14
C ILE A 166 -17.29 4.28 8.32
N SER A 167 -17.15 2.95 8.55
CA SER A 167 -17.89 2.25 9.63
C SER A 167 -17.18 2.34 10.99
N ARG A 168 -15.95 2.83 11.03
CA ARG A 168 -15.10 2.88 12.24
C ARG A 168 -14.99 1.52 12.94
N SER A 169 -14.89 0.46 12.15
CA SER A 169 -14.78 -0.92 12.60
C SER A 169 -13.56 -1.59 12.02
N TYR A 170 -13.10 -2.63 12.69
CA TYR A 170 -12.04 -3.49 12.20
C TYR A 170 -12.39 -4.96 12.38
N THR A 171 -11.79 -5.81 11.58
CA THR A 171 -11.94 -7.27 11.60
C THR A 171 -10.60 -7.95 11.37
N PHE A 172 -10.51 -9.19 11.82
CA PHE A 172 -9.46 -10.13 11.46
C PHE A 172 -10.12 -11.37 10.87
N ASP A 173 -9.50 -11.98 9.90
CA ASP A 173 -10.03 -13.18 9.25
C ASP A 173 -9.48 -14.47 9.87
N TYR A 174 -8.26 -14.42 10.46
CA TYR A 174 -7.55 -15.61 10.95
C TYR A 174 -6.75 -15.33 12.20
N ASP A 175 -6.52 -16.40 13.01
CA ASP A 175 -5.56 -16.49 14.11
C ASP A 175 -5.66 -15.33 15.12
N VAL A 176 -6.89 -15.06 15.58
CA VAL A 176 -7.13 -13.94 16.48
C VAL A 176 -6.89 -14.37 17.91
N GLU A 177 -5.94 -13.71 18.57
CA GLU A 177 -5.70 -13.83 20.02
C GLU A 177 -5.90 -12.46 20.67
N GLY A 178 -6.36 -12.45 21.92
CA GLY A 178 -6.61 -11.20 22.62
C GLY A 178 -6.41 -11.30 24.12
N VAL A 179 -5.95 -10.20 24.71
CA VAL A 179 -5.78 -10.03 26.16
C VAL A 179 -6.45 -8.72 26.56
N TYR A 180 -7.27 -8.77 27.59
CA TYR A 180 -7.85 -7.58 28.22
C TYR A 180 -7.13 -7.27 29.52
N ASP A 181 -6.64 -6.03 29.66
CA ASP A 181 -5.97 -5.52 30.86
C ASP A 181 -6.92 -4.56 31.59
N ASP A 182 -7.40 -5.00 32.75
CA ASP A 182 -8.35 -4.26 33.58
C ASP A 182 -7.64 -3.36 34.63
N SER A 183 -6.32 -3.15 34.49
CA SER A 183 -5.51 -2.45 35.49
C SER A 183 -5.67 -0.92 35.52
N ASP A 184 -6.40 -0.32 34.60
CA ASP A 184 -6.59 1.14 34.53
C ASP A 184 -7.77 1.68 35.37
N ASP A 185 -8.54 0.82 36.07
CA ASP A 185 -9.76 1.24 36.84
C ASP A 185 -9.56 1.37 38.36
N SER A 186 -8.33 1.39 38.85
CA SER A 186 -8.09 1.49 40.29
C SER A 186 -7.32 2.75 40.71
N THR A 187 -7.93 3.94 40.56
CA THR A 187 -7.53 5.10 41.35
C THR A 187 -8.65 6.15 41.49
N GLU A 188 -9.75 5.80 42.12
CA GLU A 188 -10.58 6.76 42.88
C GLU A 188 -11.51 5.98 43.80
N GLY A 189 -11.02 5.67 44.96
CA GLY A 189 -11.80 4.98 45.97
C GLY A 189 -11.24 5.19 47.36
N ASP A 190 -11.75 6.20 48.04
CA ASP A 190 -11.90 6.22 49.47
C ASP A 190 -10.72 6.61 50.36
N SER A 191 -10.71 7.89 50.72
CA SER A 191 -10.27 8.35 52.02
C SER A 191 -11.22 9.41 52.59
N GLN A 192 -12.42 9.00 53.01
CA GLN A 192 -13.14 9.70 54.05
C GLN A 192 -13.11 8.83 55.30
N GLY A 193 -12.00 8.94 56.03
CA GLY A 193 -11.91 8.53 57.43
C GLY A 193 -12.76 9.45 58.28
N GLY A 194 -13.81 8.92 58.88
CA GLY A 194 -14.59 9.58 59.90
C GLY A 194 -13.75 9.88 61.16
N LYS A 195 -13.96 11.06 61.68
CA LYS A 195 -13.82 11.34 63.11
C LYS A 195 -15.02 12.11 63.58
N GLN A 196 -15.74 11.50 64.43
CA GLN A 196 -16.54 12.00 65.56
C GLN A 196 -17.08 13.41 65.47
#